data_e64d51ef4111f2cc59953d65997453e1
#
_entry.id   e64d51ef4111f2cc59953d65997453e1
#
_cell.length_a   1.000
_cell.length_b   1.000
_cell.length_c   1.000
_cell.angle_alpha   90.00
_cell.angle_beta   90.00
_cell.angle_gamma   90.00
#
_symmetry.space_group_name_H-M   'P 1'
#
loop_
_entity.id
_entity.type
_entity.pdbx_description
1 polymer ?
#
loop_
_entity_poly.entity_id
_entity_poly.type
_entity_poly.pdbx_seq_one_letter_code
_entity_poly.pdbx_strand_id
1 'polypeptide(L)'
;TMKLNAAFQLEPMSWKEVGNFHPFLPEEYTKGYQELINLTGNDLKNITGFNHVSFQSNSGATGEYTALLCIRKYHEGKRNICLIPKSAHGTNFASASMAGMKIITFNDEIFDNIKEFETLVSKHKDQLAAMMITYPNTNGEFQKNINEINEIIHKYGGLVYLDGANMNALAGNILLSDIGADVCHLNLHKTFCIPHGGGGPGMGPILCNDKLGKYLPTQQYQYRSND
;
A
#
# COMPACT_ATOMS: atom_id res chain seq x y z
N THR A 1 -15.48 -0.99 -0.83
CA THR A 1 -16.61 -1.87 -1.15
C THR A 1 -16.43 -3.19 -0.43
N MET A 2 -17.37 -3.54 0.42
CA MET A 2 -17.39 -4.85 1.09
C MET A 2 -18.05 -5.87 0.17
N LYS A 3 -17.57 -7.11 0.21
CA LYS A 3 -18.20 -8.22 -0.52
C LYS A 3 -18.51 -9.38 0.41
N LEU A 4 -19.44 -10.22 0.00
CA LEU A 4 -19.71 -11.49 0.65
C LEU A 4 -18.75 -12.55 0.10
N ASN A 5 -18.15 -13.33 0.99
CA ASN A 5 -17.36 -14.50 0.62
C ASN A 5 -18.26 -15.73 0.60
N ALA A 6 -17.99 -16.66 -0.32
CA ALA A 6 -18.69 -17.95 -0.30
C ALA A 6 -18.28 -18.76 0.94
N ALA A 7 -19.22 -19.56 1.48
CA ALA A 7 -18.97 -20.32 2.70
C ALA A 7 -17.73 -21.23 2.59
N PHE A 8 -17.53 -21.90 1.45
CA PHE A 8 -16.39 -22.78 1.23
C PHE A 8 -15.02 -22.06 1.27
N GLN A 9 -14.99 -20.76 0.99
CA GLN A 9 -13.76 -19.95 1.07
C GLN A 9 -13.36 -19.68 2.52
N LEU A 10 -14.32 -19.70 3.45
CA LEU A 10 -14.13 -19.45 4.86
C LEU A 10 -13.96 -20.74 5.68
N GLU A 11 -14.41 -21.87 5.13
CA GLU A 11 -14.39 -23.16 5.80
C GLU A 11 -13.01 -23.56 6.35
N PRO A 12 -11.89 -23.41 5.61
CA PRO A 12 -10.56 -23.77 6.11
C PRO A 12 -10.16 -23.08 7.42
N MET A 13 -10.70 -21.89 7.69
CA MET A 13 -10.39 -21.16 8.93
C MET A 13 -11.00 -21.83 10.18
N SER A 14 -12.01 -22.70 10.00
CA SER A 14 -12.63 -23.47 11.08
C SER A 14 -11.90 -24.79 11.37
N TRP A 15 -10.97 -25.19 10.53
CA TRP A 15 -10.21 -26.42 10.72
C TRP A 15 -9.24 -26.26 11.89
N LYS A 16 -9.17 -27.29 12.73
CA LYS A 16 -8.28 -27.28 13.91
C LYS A 16 -6.81 -27.09 13.53
N GLU A 17 -6.42 -27.69 12.43
CA GLU A 17 -5.07 -27.65 11.87
C GLU A 17 -4.68 -26.23 11.37
N VAL A 18 -5.68 -25.38 11.14
CA VAL A 18 -5.48 -23.98 10.72
C VAL A 18 -5.67 -23.03 11.89
N GLY A 19 -6.74 -23.20 12.68
CA GLY A 19 -7.14 -22.25 13.73
C GLY A 19 -6.36 -22.36 15.04
N ASN A 20 -5.77 -23.53 15.34
CA ASN A 20 -5.12 -23.79 16.63
C ASN A 20 -3.61 -23.59 16.59
N PHE A 21 -3.11 -22.80 15.66
CA PHE A 21 -1.68 -22.47 15.58
C PHE A 21 -1.37 -21.19 16.34
N HIS A 22 -0.33 -21.24 17.17
CA HIS A 22 0.26 -20.05 17.76
C HIS A 22 1.28 -19.46 16.77
N PRO A 23 1.31 -18.13 16.55
CA PRO A 23 2.25 -17.53 15.60
C PRO A 23 3.73 -17.68 15.96
N PHE A 24 4.04 -18.04 17.20
CA PHE A 24 5.41 -18.22 17.71
C PHE A 24 5.80 -19.71 17.84
N LEU A 25 5.11 -20.60 17.15
CA LEU A 25 5.56 -21.97 17.03
C LEU A 25 6.89 -22.05 16.27
N PRO A 26 7.72 -23.06 16.57
CA PRO A 26 8.92 -23.32 15.78
C PRO A 26 8.61 -23.43 14.29
N GLU A 27 9.53 -22.98 13.46
CA GLU A 27 9.37 -22.88 12.00
C GLU A 27 8.95 -24.21 11.35
N GLU A 28 9.46 -25.32 11.87
CA GLU A 28 9.15 -26.66 11.40
C GLU A 28 7.66 -27.02 11.45
N TYR A 29 6.90 -26.42 12.39
CA TYR A 29 5.46 -26.63 12.54
C TYR A 29 4.62 -25.63 11.70
N THR A 30 5.23 -24.57 11.21
CA THR A 30 4.53 -23.49 10.50
C THR A 30 4.79 -23.46 8.99
N LYS A 31 5.44 -24.49 8.44
CA LYS A 31 5.83 -24.56 7.02
C LYS A 31 4.68 -24.31 6.05
N GLY A 32 3.49 -24.88 6.33
CA GLY A 32 2.32 -24.69 5.48
C GLY A 32 1.86 -23.22 5.44
N TYR A 33 1.91 -22.53 6.59
CA TYR A 33 1.60 -21.09 6.65
C TYR A 33 2.65 -20.26 5.92
N GLN A 34 3.92 -20.61 6.05
CA GLN A 34 5.01 -19.91 5.33
C GLN A 34 4.86 -20.07 3.82
N GLU A 35 4.55 -21.29 3.35
CA GLU A 35 4.29 -21.55 1.95
C GLU A 35 3.09 -20.73 1.44
N LEU A 36 1.98 -20.73 2.18
CA LEU A 36 0.79 -19.94 1.84
C LEU A 36 1.11 -18.44 1.74
N ILE A 37 1.84 -17.90 2.72
CA ILE A 37 2.25 -16.49 2.71
C ILE A 37 3.16 -16.18 1.53
N ASN A 38 4.12 -17.06 1.22
CA ASN A 38 5.04 -16.89 0.10
C ASN A 38 4.31 -16.95 -1.25
N LEU A 39 3.42 -17.92 -1.44
CA LEU A 39 2.61 -18.05 -2.66
C LEU A 39 1.74 -16.81 -2.85
N THR A 40 0.99 -16.42 -1.82
CA THR A 40 0.16 -15.21 -1.86
C THR A 40 1.00 -13.96 -2.15
N GLY A 41 2.17 -13.84 -1.51
CA GLY A 41 3.08 -12.74 -1.74
C GLY A 41 3.58 -12.67 -3.18
N ASN A 42 3.90 -13.82 -3.78
CA ASN A 42 4.32 -13.88 -5.18
C ASN A 42 3.18 -13.51 -6.12
N ASP A 43 1.96 -13.99 -5.87
CA ASP A 43 0.80 -13.63 -6.66
C ASP A 43 0.53 -12.11 -6.59
N LEU A 44 0.57 -11.52 -5.40
CA LEU A 44 0.39 -10.08 -5.24
C LEU A 44 1.48 -9.28 -5.95
N LYS A 45 2.74 -9.71 -5.89
CA LYS A 45 3.83 -9.09 -6.64
C LYS A 45 3.59 -9.15 -8.15
N ASN A 46 3.19 -10.32 -8.64
CA ASN A 46 2.92 -10.51 -10.07
C ASN A 46 1.80 -9.62 -10.61
N ILE A 47 0.70 -9.48 -9.87
CA ILE A 47 -0.44 -8.66 -10.32
C ILE A 47 -0.25 -7.16 -10.13
N THR A 48 0.72 -6.75 -9.33
CA THR A 48 1.03 -5.33 -9.08
C THR A 48 2.29 -4.84 -9.77
N GLY A 49 3.19 -5.77 -10.15
CA GLY A 49 4.50 -5.46 -10.72
C GLY A 49 5.57 -5.04 -9.70
N PHE A 50 5.27 -5.11 -8.40
CA PHE A 50 6.25 -4.79 -7.37
C PHE A 50 7.13 -5.98 -6.99
N ASN A 51 8.31 -5.69 -6.43
CA ASN A 51 9.30 -6.72 -6.07
C ASN A 51 9.20 -7.16 -4.61
N HIS A 52 8.64 -6.34 -3.74
CA HIS A 52 8.61 -6.56 -2.30
C HIS A 52 7.18 -6.51 -1.76
N VAL A 53 6.90 -7.32 -0.74
CA VAL A 53 5.61 -7.37 -0.06
C VAL A 53 5.81 -7.54 1.45
N SER A 54 4.94 -6.90 2.24
CA SER A 54 4.83 -7.13 3.67
C SER A 54 3.36 -7.31 4.07
N PHE A 55 3.08 -8.36 4.84
CA PHE A 55 1.74 -8.67 5.37
C PHE A 55 1.51 -8.19 6.80
N GLN A 56 2.39 -7.34 7.34
CA GLN A 56 2.31 -6.92 8.75
C GLN A 56 1.13 -5.99 9.05
N SER A 57 0.59 -5.29 8.04
CA SER A 57 -0.52 -4.37 8.22
C SER A 57 -1.85 -5.10 8.22
N ASN A 58 -2.61 -4.96 9.30
CA ASN A 58 -3.90 -5.63 9.52
C ASN A 58 -5.12 -4.85 9.03
N SER A 59 -4.90 -3.74 8.33
CA SER A 59 -5.95 -2.93 7.70
C SER A 59 -5.38 -2.04 6.62
N GLY A 60 -6.23 -1.48 5.74
CA GLY A 60 -5.82 -0.51 4.74
C GLY A 60 -5.19 0.73 5.39
N ALA A 61 -5.82 1.30 6.40
CA ALA A 61 -5.30 2.48 7.12
C ALA A 61 -3.93 2.22 7.75
N THR A 62 -3.70 1.03 8.33
CA THR A 62 -2.38 0.65 8.85
C THR A 62 -1.38 0.49 7.70
N GLY A 63 -1.82 -0.03 6.55
CA GLY A 63 -1.00 -0.13 5.33
C GLY A 63 -0.57 1.25 4.83
N GLU A 64 -1.50 2.20 4.74
CA GLU A 64 -1.21 3.59 4.38
C GLU A 64 -0.14 4.18 5.30
N TYR A 65 -0.40 4.14 6.60
CA TYR A 65 0.51 4.67 7.62
C TYR A 65 1.90 4.04 7.53
N THR A 66 1.98 2.73 7.43
CA THR A 66 3.25 2.01 7.36
C THR A 66 4.01 2.34 6.08
N ALA A 67 3.34 2.44 4.93
CA ALA A 67 3.96 2.86 3.68
C ALA A 67 4.57 4.27 3.78
N LEU A 68 3.85 5.20 4.40
CA LEU A 68 4.35 6.56 4.63
C LEU A 68 5.54 6.60 5.60
N LEU A 69 5.56 5.72 6.61
CA LEU A 69 6.75 5.57 7.47
C LEU A 69 7.96 5.04 6.70
N CYS A 70 7.76 4.11 5.77
CA CYS A 70 8.83 3.64 4.88
C CYS A 70 9.37 4.79 4.02
N ILE A 71 8.49 5.61 3.44
CA ILE A 71 8.88 6.81 2.68
C ILE A 71 9.66 7.80 3.56
N ARG A 72 9.18 8.06 4.76
CA ARG A 72 9.91 8.94 5.69
C ARG A 72 11.28 8.40 6.06
N LYS A 73 11.39 7.09 6.25
CA LYS A 73 12.67 6.44 6.54
C LYS A 73 13.62 6.49 5.34
N TYR A 74 13.10 6.32 4.13
CA TYR A 74 13.85 6.50 2.89
C TYR A 74 14.48 7.89 2.78
N HIS A 75 13.70 8.93 3.11
CA HIS A 75 14.17 10.32 3.12
C HIS A 75 14.96 10.71 4.38
N GLU A 76 15.25 9.77 5.28
CA GLU A 76 15.96 10.02 6.54
C GLU A 76 15.31 11.13 7.39
N GLY A 77 14.00 11.32 7.26
CA GLY A 77 13.26 12.38 7.93
C GLY A 77 13.50 13.81 7.40
N LYS A 78 14.33 13.98 6.38
CA LYS A 78 14.68 15.30 5.83
C LYS A 78 13.56 15.92 5.00
N ARG A 79 12.68 15.11 4.42
CA ARG A 79 11.52 15.54 3.63
C ARG A 79 10.24 15.13 4.35
N ASN A 80 9.26 16.02 4.41
CA ASN A 80 8.04 15.77 5.17
C ASN A 80 6.75 16.30 4.52
N ILE A 81 6.81 16.87 3.33
CA ILE A 81 5.60 17.32 2.62
C ILE A 81 4.99 16.14 1.86
N CYS A 82 3.69 15.94 2.06
CA CYS A 82 2.86 15.01 1.32
C CYS A 82 1.78 15.76 0.54
N LEU A 83 1.77 15.58 -0.78
CA LEU A 83 0.72 16.12 -1.65
C LEU A 83 -0.45 15.14 -1.68
N ILE A 84 -1.67 15.62 -1.44
CA ILE A 84 -2.88 14.78 -1.42
C ILE A 84 -4.00 15.52 -2.16
N PRO A 85 -4.55 14.94 -3.27
CA PRO A 85 -5.69 15.52 -3.96
C PRO A 85 -6.93 15.48 -3.07
N LYS A 86 -7.82 16.45 -3.24
CA LYS A 86 -9.04 16.56 -2.42
C LYS A 86 -10.01 15.39 -2.59
N SER A 87 -9.95 14.71 -3.72
CA SER A 87 -10.76 13.50 -3.97
C SER A 87 -10.28 12.27 -3.18
N ALA A 88 -9.07 12.31 -2.59
CA ALA A 88 -8.52 11.18 -1.86
C ALA A 88 -9.42 10.79 -0.67
N HIS A 89 -9.39 9.51 -0.31
CA HIS A 89 -10.12 9.04 0.85
C HIS A 89 -9.63 9.73 2.14
N GLY A 90 -10.55 10.00 3.07
CA GLY A 90 -10.24 10.70 4.32
C GLY A 90 -9.11 10.05 5.15
N THR A 91 -8.93 8.73 5.04
CA THR A 91 -7.83 8.01 5.72
C THR A 91 -6.46 8.40 5.19
N ASN A 92 -6.32 8.83 3.93
CA ASN A 92 -5.03 9.29 3.40
C ASN A 92 -4.51 10.51 4.18
N PHE A 93 -5.40 11.46 4.46
CA PHE A 93 -5.06 12.65 5.28
C PHE A 93 -4.71 12.25 6.72
N ALA A 94 -5.49 11.35 7.32
CA ALA A 94 -5.24 10.88 8.68
C ALA A 94 -3.90 10.15 8.77
N SER A 95 -3.62 9.22 7.85
CA SER A 95 -2.38 8.44 7.82
C SER A 95 -1.16 9.32 7.60
N ALA A 96 -1.24 10.33 6.72
CA ALA A 96 -0.16 11.28 6.49
C ALA A 96 0.10 12.15 7.72
N SER A 97 -0.95 12.62 8.39
CA SER A 97 -0.83 13.37 9.64
C SER A 97 -0.20 12.53 10.75
N MET A 98 -0.66 11.29 10.93
CA MET A 98 -0.08 10.34 11.91
C MET A 98 1.39 10.04 11.62
N ALA A 99 1.77 9.95 10.35
CA ALA A 99 3.16 9.78 9.94
C ALA A 99 4.02 11.04 10.16
N GLY A 100 3.45 12.12 10.67
CA GLY A 100 4.14 13.39 10.92
C GLY A 100 4.50 14.15 9.64
N MET A 101 3.70 13.99 8.59
CA MET A 101 3.87 14.72 7.34
C MET A 101 3.05 16.01 7.34
N LYS A 102 3.57 17.03 6.70
CA LYS A 102 2.85 18.25 6.37
C LYS A 102 2.06 18.05 5.09
N ILE A 103 0.74 18.13 5.18
CA ILE A 103 -0.15 17.89 4.07
C ILE A 103 -0.36 19.17 3.26
N ILE A 104 -0.22 19.08 1.95
CA ILE A 104 -0.60 20.10 0.99
C ILE A 104 -1.71 19.51 0.12
N THR A 105 -2.89 20.14 0.16
CA THR A 105 -4.05 19.69 -0.62
C THR A 105 -4.22 20.52 -1.88
N PHE A 106 -4.76 19.90 -2.91
CA PHE A 106 -5.05 20.55 -4.19
C PHE A 106 -6.30 19.94 -4.84
N ASN A 107 -6.90 20.64 -5.77
CA ASN A 107 -8.04 20.14 -6.53
C ASN A 107 -7.55 19.22 -7.65
N ASP A 108 -8.30 18.17 -7.96
CA ASP A 108 -7.95 17.17 -8.97
C ASP A 108 -7.88 17.75 -10.40
N GLU A 109 -8.64 18.82 -10.67
CA GLU A 109 -8.64 19.49 -11.98
C GLU A 109 -7.25 20.03 -12.37
N ILE A 110 -6.32 20.19 -11.43
CA ILE A 110 -4.94 20.60 -11.71
C ILE A 110 -4.22 19.57 -12.60
N PHE A 111 -4.64 18.29 -12.57
CA PHE A 111 -4.08 17.26 -13.40
C PHE A 111 -4.37 17.44 -14.91
N ASP A 112 -5.38 18.22 -15.26
CA ASP A 112 -5.69 18.58 -16.63
C ASP A 112 -4.70 19.61 -17.19
N ASN A 113 -3.97 20.30 -16.30
CA ASN A 113 -2.92 21.27 -16.67
C ASN A 113 -1.57 20.87 -16.03
N ILE A 114 -0.84 20.02 -16.71
CA ILE A 114 0.45 19.46 -16.23
C ILE A 114 1.46 20.55 -15.84
N LYS A 115 1.49 21.68 -16.53
CA LYS A 115 2.39 22.80 -16.19
C LYS A 115 2.01 23.45 -14.86
N GLU A 116 0.74 23.56 -14.57
CA GLU A 116 0.25 24.08 -13.30
C GLU A 116 0.56 23.11 -12.17
N PHE A 117 0.34 21.80 -12.39
CA PHE A 117 0.72 20.76 -11.45
C PHE A 117 2.21 20.78 -11.16
N GLU A 118 3.06 20.83 -12.20
CA GLU A 118 4.49 20.93 -12.03
C GLU A 118 4.91 22.19 -11.25
N THR A 119 4.23 23.31 -11.48
CA THR A 119 4.45 24.55 -10.72
C THR A 119 4.13 24.36 -9.23
N LEU A 120 3.04 23.68 -8.90
CA LEU A 120 2.70 23.33 -7.54
C LEU A 120 3.79 22.45 -6.89
N VAL A 121 4.19 21.39 -7.58
CA VAL A 121 5.21 20.44 -7.07
C VAL A 121 6.54 21.14 -6.83
N SER A 122 6.98 21.96 -7.79
CA SER A 122 8.27 22.67 -7.73
C SER A 122 8.40 23.62 -6.54
N LYS A 123 7.29 24.23 -6.09
CA LYS A 123 7.26 25.08 -4.87
C LYS A 123 7.65 24.33 -3.60
N HIS A 124 7.52 23.03 -3.61
CA HIS A 124 7.77 22.17 -2.45
C HIS A 124 8.97 21.22 -2.63
N LYS A 125 9.73 21.38 -3.70
CA LYS A 125 10.80 20.47 -4.14
C LYS A 125 11.80 20.07 -3.05
N ASP A 126 12.12 20.99 -2.14
CA ASP A 126 13.15 20.74 -1.12
C ASP A 126 12.64 19.85 0.03
N GLN A 127 11.34 19.83 0.25
CA GLN A 127 10.71 19.09 1.32
C GLN A 127 9.67 18.06 0.85
N LEU A 128 9.46 17.90 -0.44
CA LEU A 128 8.54 16.93 -1.01
C LEU A 128 8.99 15.52 -0.70
N ALA A 129 8.22 14.83 0.14
CA ALA A 129 8.47 13.42 0.49
C ALA A 129 7.63 12.48 -0.38
N ALA A 130 6.36 12.79 -0.56
CA ALA A 130 5.43 11.93 -1.26
C ALA A 130 4.26 12.67 -1.89
N MET A 131 3.63 12.01 -2.85
CA MET A 131 2.24 12.23 -3.23
C MET A 131 1.44 10.96 -2.93
N MET A 132 0.27 11.10 -2.33
CA MET A 132 -0.71 10.02 -2.21
C MET A 132 -1.76 10.19 -3.30
N ILE A 133 -1.97 9.16 -4.08
CA ILE A 133 -2.95 9.16 -5.17
C ILE A 133 -3.76 7.87 -5.18
N THR A 134 -5.02 7.96 -5.55
CA THR A 134 -5.91 6.82 -5.79
C THR A 134 -6.14 6.69 -7.29
N TYR A 135 -6.02 5.49 -7.85
CA TYR A 135 -6.19 5.26 -9.29
C TYR A 135 -7.00 3.98 -9.56
N PRO A 136 -8.14 4.04 -10.29
CA PRO A 136 -8.86 5.27 -10.58
C PRO A 136 -9.20 6.05 -9.30
N ASN A 137 -9.49 7.36 -9.41
CA ASN A 137 -9.80 8.17 -8.24
C ASN A 137 -11.12 7.73 -7.56
N THR A 138 -11.48 8.36 -6.44
CA THR A 138 -12.70 7.99 -5.69
C THR A 138 -14.00 8.23 -6.45
N ASN A 139 -13.98 9.04 -7.49
CA ASN A 139 -15.12 9.26 -8.39
C ASN A 139 -15.19 8.22 -9.53
N GLY A 140 -14.20 7.34 -9.64
CA GLY A 140 -14.10 6.34 -10.69
C GLY A 140 -13.44 6.84 -11.99
N GLU A 141 -12.75 7.96 -11.94
CA GLU A 141 -12.10 8.56 -13.09
C GLU A 141 -10.64 8.13 -13.20
N PHE A 142 -10.21 7.79 -14.41
CA PHE A 142 -8.82 7.50 -14.75
C PHE A 142 -8.10 8.78 -15.18
N GLN A 143 -7.07 9.15 -14.45
CA GLN A 143 -6.19 10.25 -14.84
C GLN A 143 -5.40 9.84 -16.09
N LYS A 144 -5.68 10.50 -17.23
CA LYS A 144 -5.05 10.15 -18.53
C LYS A 144 -3.54 10.28 -18.51
N ASN A 145 -3.02 11.25 -17.76
CA ASN A 145 -1.62 11.60 -17.70
C ASN A 145 -0.93 11.03 -16.45
N ILE A 146 -1.41 9.91 -15.91
CA ILE A 146 -0.92 9.38 -14.62
C ILE A 146 0.61 9.18 -14.61
N ASN A 147 1.19 8.70 -15.69
CA ASN A 147 2.63 8.48 -15.76
C ASN A 147 3.39 9.81 -15.69
N GLU A 148 2.97 10.82 -16.46
CA GLU A 148 3.58 12.15 -16.44
C GLU A 148 3.44 12.84 -15.08
N ILE A 149 2.28 12.69 -14.42
CA ILE A 149 2.04 13.18 -13.07
C ILE A 149 3.04 12.56 -12.09
N ASN A 150 3.22 11.24 -12.14
CA ASN A 150 4.12 10.52 -11.25
C ASN A 150 5.60 10.81 -11.56
N GLU A 151 5.96 10.97 -12.83
CA GLU A 151 7.30 11.40 -13.25
C GLU A 151 7.67 12.79 -12.71
N ILE A 152 6.71 13.72 -12.68
CA ILE A 152 6.93 15.04 -12.07
C ILE A 152 7.26 14.90 -10.58
N ILE A 153 6.54 14.06 -9.84
CA ILE A 153 6.86 13.82 -8.42
C ILE A 153 8.28 13.29 -8.27
N HIS A 154 8.67 12.31 -9.07
CA HIS A 154 10.02 11.74 -9.06
C HIS A 154 11.09 12.76 -9.44
N LYS A 155 10.84 13.60 -10.47
CA LYS A 155 11.73 14.67 -10.91
C LYS A 155 12.13 15.61 -9.76
N TYR A 156 11.19 15.88 -8.85
CA TYR A 156 11.44 16.72 -7.67
C TYR A 156 11.81 15.93 -6.41
N GLY A 157 12.11 14.64 -6.55
CA GLY A 157 12.64 13.77 -5.50
C GLY A 157 11.62 13.23 -4.51
N GLY A 158 10.35 13.38 -4.79
CA GLY A 158 9.27 12.74 -4.05
C GLY A 158 9.07 11.29 -4.47
N LEU A 159 8.28 10.54 -3.71
CA LEU A 159 7.83 9.19 -4.02
C LEU A 159 6.32 9.16 -4.18
N VAL A 160 5.83 8.19 -4.97
CA VAL A 160 4.40 8.00 -5.24
C VAL A 160 3.87 6.85 -4.41
N TYR A 161 2.95 7.20 -3.50
CA TYR A 161 2.12 6.23 -2.81
C TYR A 161 0.80 6.08 -3.56
N LEU A 162 0.48 4.86 -3.97
CA LEU A 162 -0.79 4.54 -4.62
C LEU A 162 -1.74 3.85 -3.64
N ASP A 163 -2.92 4.43 -3.45
CA ASP A 163 -4.00 3.78 -2.72
C ASP A 163 -4.60 2.63 -3.55
N GLY A 164 -4.36 1.41 -3.13
CA GLY A 164 -4.79 0.20 -3.82
C GLY A 164 -6.21 -0.26 -3.49
N ALA A 165 -7.02 0.59 -2.86
CA ALA A 165 -8.41 0.25 -2.52
C ALA A 165 -9.28 -0.05 -3.76
N ASN A 166 -8.94 0.53 -4.91
CA ASN A 166 -9.64 0.35 -6.18
C ASN A 166 -8.99 -0.72 -7.09
N MET A 167 -8.22 -1.65 -6.53
CA MET A 167 -7.53 -2.71 -7.30
C MET A 167 -8.47 -3.54 -8.19
N ASN A 168 -9.76 -3.62 -7.89
CA ASN A 168 -10.75 -4.28 -8.76
C ASN A 168 -10.79 -3.73 -10.18
N ALA A 169 -10.48 -2.46 -10.37
CA ALA A 169 -10.45 -1.82 -11.69
C ALA A 169 -9.14 -2.11 -12.45
N LEU A 170 -8.09 -2.51 -11.76
CA LEU A 170 -6.72 -2.58 -12.27
C LEU A 170 -6.22 -4.01 -12.47
N ALA A 171 -6.64 -4.94 -11.62
CA ALA A 171 -6.15 -6.32 -11.62
C ALA A 171 -6.29 -6.97 -13.01
N GLY A 172 -5.17 -7.47 -13.55
CA GLY A 172 -5.12 -8.08 -14.87
C GLY A 172 -5.09 -7.10 -16.05
N ASN A 173 -5.22 -5.78 -15.81
CA ASN A 173 -5.22 -4.77 -16.86
C ASN A 173 -4.01 -3.84 -16.77
N ILE A 174 -3.62 -3.45 -15.56
CA ILE A 174 -2.55 -2.47 -15.32
C ILE A 174 -1.70 -2.95 -14.16
N LEU A 175 -0.39 -2.96 -14.33
CA LEU A 175 0.55 -3.12 -13.22
C LEU A 175 0.76 -1.77 -12.55
N LEU A 176 0.70 -1.75 -11.22
CA LEU A 176 0.86 -0.51 -10.45
C LEU A 176 2.27 0.07 -10.57
N SER A 177 3.26 -0.79 -10.79
CA SER A 177 4.63 -0.38 -11.08
C SER A 177 4.75 0.40 -12.39
N ASP A 178 3.97 0.03 -13.42
CA ASP A 178 4.07 0.62 -14.76
C ASP A 178 3.52 2.05 -14.82
N ILE A 179 2.65 2.41 -13.89
CA ILE A 179 2.19 3.80 -13.75
C ILE A 179 3.08 4.65 -12.86
N GLY A 180 4.24 4.14 -12.45
CA GLY A 180 5.21 4.91 -11.68
C GLY A 180 4.95 4.96 -10.18
N ALA A 181 4.13 4.08 -9.61
CA ALA A 181 3.97 3.98 -8.18
C ALA A 181 5.23 3.37 -7.52
N ASP A 182 5.65 3.91 -6.38
CA ASP A 182 6.79 3.38 -5.60
C ASP A 182 6.33 2.40 -4.52
N VAL A 183 5.15 2.62 -3.97
CA VAL A 183 4.54 1.79 -2.92
C VAL A 183 3.02 1.86 -3.01
N CYS A 184 2.38 0.76 -2.71
CA CYS A 184 0.93 0.71 -2.53
C CYS A 184 0.55 -0.11 -1.30
N HIS A 185 -0.65 0.10 -0.78
CA HIS A 185 -1.33 -0.92 0.02
C HIS A 185 -2.45 -1.55 -0.80
N LEU A 186 -2.79 -2.78 -0.49
CA LEU A 186 -3.99 -3.44 -1.01
C LEU A 186 -4.97 -3.75 0.12
N ASN A 187 -6.25 -3.70 -0.19
CA ASN A 187 -7.29 -4.18 0.72
C ASN A 187 -7.72 -5.58 0.29
N LEU A 188 -7.16 -6.63 0.92
CA LEU A 188 -7.50 -8.00 0.53
C LEU A 188 -8.99 -8.31 0.72
N HIS A 189 -9.63 -7.68 1.69
CA HIS A 189 -11.07 -7.78 1.94
C HIS A 189 -11.95 -7.04 0.91
N LYS A 190 -11.38 -6.27 -0.01
CA LYS A 190 -12.11 -5.60 -1.11
C LYS A 190 -12.01 -6.38 -2.41
N THR A 191 -10.80 -6.62 -2.89
CA THR A 191 -10.55 -7.27 -4.18
C THR A 191 -10.44 -8.79 -4.06
N PHE A 192 -9.90 -9.28 -2.96
CA PHE A 192 -9.61 -10.69 -2.74
C PHE A 192 -10.60 -11.32 -1.74
N CYS A 193 -10.41 -12.60 -1.42
CA CYS A 193 -11.30 -13.36 -0.55
C CYS A 193 -10.70 -13.51 0.83
N ILE A 194 -10.96 -12.55 1.71
CA ILE A 194 -10.70 -12.72 3.14
C ILE A 194 -11.92 -12.25 3.95
N PRO A 195 -12.16 -12.81 5.13
CA PRO A 195 -13.12 -12.26 6.06
C PRO A 195 -12.64 -10.91 6.59
N HIS A 196 -13.60 -10.12 7.11
CA HIS A 196 -13.25 -8.81 7.67
C HIS A 196 -14.20 -8.45 8.83
N GLY A 197 -14.85 -9.46 9.41
CA GLY A 197 -15.64 -9.37 10.63
C GLY A 197 -16.82 -8.41 10.58
N GLY A 198 -17.33 -8.12 9.36
CA GLY A 198 -18.40 -7.11 9.18
C GLY A 198 -17.88 -5.67 9.20
N GLY A 199 -16.59 -5.47 9.29
CA GLY A 199 -15.88 -4.18 9.31
C GLY A 199 -14.78 -4.15 10.39
N GLY A 200 -13.63 -3.58 10.07
CA GLY A 200 -12.51 -3.40 10.99
C GLY A 200 -11.36 -4.36 10.76
N PRO A 201 -11.39 -5.61 11.23
CA PRO A 201 -10.29 -6.52 10.96
C PRO A 201 -10.20 -6.85 9.48
N GLY A 202 -8.96 -6.92 8.96
CA GLY A 202 -8.72 -7.18 7.56
C GLY A 202 -7.23 -7.35 7.30
N MET A 203 -6.83 -7.16 6.05
CA MET A 203 -5.44 -7.15 5.65
C MET A 203 -5.18 -5.99 4.71
N GLY A 204 -4.09 -5.28 4.98
CA GLY A 204 -3.60 -4.19 4.14
C GLY A 204 -2.14 -4.41 3.75
N PRO A 205 -1.80 -5.48 3.02
CA PRO A 205 -0.42 -5.71 2.63
C PRO A 205 0.13 -4.53 1.86
N ILE A 206 1.41 -4.27 2.09
CA ILE A 206 2.15 -3.21 1.42
C ILE A 206 3.06 -3.86 0.40
N LEU A 207 3.03 -3.33 -0.82
CA LEU A 207 3.93 -3.72 -1.88
C LEU A 207 4.72 -2.50 -2.34
N CYS A 208 5.99 -2.69 -2.70
CA CYS A 208 6.84 -1.59 -3.14
C CYS A 208 7.94 -2.05 -4.09
N ASN A 209 8.55 -1.05 -4.74
CA ASN A 209 9.74 -1.23 -5.55
C ASN A 209 11.01 -1.41 -4.69
N ASP A 210 12.16 -1.62 -5.35
CA ASP A 210 13.44 -1.89 -4.67
C ASP A 210 13.93 -0.74 -3.79
N LYS A 211 13.53 0.51 -4.09
CA LYS A 211 13.92 1.68 -3.28
C LYS A 211 13.43 1.54 -1.84
N LEU A 212 12.23 0.99 -1.66
CA LEU A 212 11.56 0.89 -0.36
C LEU A 212 11.64 -0.49 0.29
N GLY A 213 12.03 -1.54 -0.44
CA GLY A 213 12.02 -2.92 0.04
C GLY A 213 12.69 -3.12 1.40
N LYS A 214 13.87 -2.51 1.61
CA LYS A 214 14.62 -2.65 2.88
C LYS A 214 13.99 -1.95 4.08
N TYR A 215 12.97 -1.12 3.86
CA TYR A 215 12.27 -0.39 4.93
C TYR A 215 10.93 -1.04 5.29
N LEU A 216 10.51 -2.07 4.56
CA LEU A 216 9.27 -2.78 4.89
C LEU A 216 9.38 -3.47 6.26
N PRO A 217 8.30 -3.45 7.06
CA PRO A 217 8.28 -4.18 8.30
C PRO A 217 8.33 -5.69 8.03
N THR A 218 9.21 -6.36 8.74
CA THR A 218 9.35 -7.81 8.72
C THR A 218 9.27 -8.33 10.15
N GLN A 219 8.69 -9.51 10.34
CA GLN A 219 8.84 -10.23 11.58
C GLN A 219 9.92 -11.28 11.37
N GLN A 220 11.08 -11.06 11.97
CA GLN A 220 12.07 -12.10 12.14
C GLN A 220 11.92 -12.64 13.57
N TYR A 221 11.27 -13.78 13.70
CA TYR A 221 11.32 -14.53 14.93
C TYR A 221 12.65 -15.29 14.96
N GLN A 222 13.66 -14.65 15.55
CA GLN A 222 14.81 -15.42 15.98
C GLN A 222 14.45 -16.07 17.31
N TYR A 223 14.18 -17.37 17.29
CA TYR A 223 14.37 -18.17 18.49
C TYR A 223 15.84 -18.02 18.83
N ARG A 224 16.14 -17.28 19.89
CA ARG A 224 17.40 -17.46 20.58
C ARG A 224 17.29 -18.85 21.25
N SER A 225 17.90 -19.86 20.66
CA SER A 225 18.26 -21.05 21.39
C SER A 225 19.10 -20.52 22.55
N ASN A 226 18.59 -20.59 23.76
CA ASN A 226 19.41 -20.45 24.94
C ASN A 226 20.28 -21.72 24.91
N ASP A 227 21.53 -21.61 24.45
CA ASP A 227 22.59 -22.56 24.70
C ASP A 227 22.91 -22.60 26.21
#